data_ed9d45abfa7fe6078b2e12837e930440
#
_entry.id   ed9d45abfa7fe6078b2e12837e930440
#
_cell.length_a   1.000
_cell.length_b   1.000
_cell.length_c   1.000
_cell.angle_alpha   90.00
_cell.angle_beta   90.00
_cell.angle_gamma   90.00
#
_symmetry.space_group_name_H-M   'P 1'
#
loop_
_entity.id
_entity.type
_entity.pdbx_description
1 polymer ?
#
loop_
_entity_poly.entity_id
_entity_poly.type
_entity_poly.pdbx_seq_one_letter_code
_entity_poly.pdbx_strand_id
1 'polypeptide(L)'
;MPNRRMDNNFKKMKNIFINTNSSIKETIKQLNNSGLKTLIVLNQYEKLVGTISDGDIRKAILNDQDLDKSINRIFQKKPFVINLDKDKNYNIKEIFIKYNFDIIPVINKSNKVIKIYTRSDVINNNKFDKLNIPLFIFAGGVGSRMKPFTNILPKPLIPVNGIPIIQTIIERFNVFGVSKFHISVNYKKEILKAFFEDTKYKKKINLI
;
A
#
# COMPACT_ATOMS: atom_id res chain seq x y z
N MET A 1 16.38 16.07 -22.89
CA MET A 1 15.40 14.95 -22.98
C MET A 1 14.55 14.95 -21.73
N PRO A 2 13.23 15.21 -21.79
CA PRO A 2 12.38 15.24 -20.60
C PRO A 2 12.11 13.82 -20.09
N ASN A 3 12.10 13.74 -18.81
CA ASN A 3 12.24 12.60 -17.91
C ASN A 3 11.01 11.67 -17.97
N ARG A 4 11.09 10.50 -18.62
CA ARG A 4 10.06 9.45 -18.67
C ARG A 4 9.54 8.97 -17.29
N ARG A 5 10.19 9.34 -16.19
CA ARG A 5 9.74 9.04 -14.83
C ARG A 5 8.64 9.99 -14.33
N MET A 6 8.50 11.18 -14.88
CA MET A 6 7.40 12.12 -14.52
C MET A 6 6.05 11.68 -15.08
N ASP A 7 5.99 11.12 -16.30
CA ASP A 7 4.72 10.77 -16.94
C ASP A 7 3.98 9.60 -16.26
N ASN A 8 4.71 8.62 -15.73
CA ASN A 8 4.08 7.49 -15.01
C ASN A 8 3.51 7.88 -13.63
N ASN A 9 4.12 8.86 -12.96
CA ASN A 9 3.56 9.40 -11.70
C ASN A 9 2.28 10.21 -11.97
N PHE A 10 2.21 11.01 -13.04
CA PHE A 10 1.02 11.78 -13.37
C PHE A 10 -0.19 10.92 -13.76
N LYS A 11 0.00 9.79 -14.46
CA LYS A 11 -1.09 8.85 -14.77
C LYS A 11 -1.65 8.17 -13.50
N LYS A 12 -0.79 7.85 -12.54
CA LYS A 12 -1.19 7.31 -11.24
C LYS A 12 -1.91 8.35 -10.37
N MET A 13 -1.59 9.65 -10.57
CA MET A 13 -2.19 10.77 -9.84
C MET A 13 -3.65 11.06 -10.24
N LYS A 14 -4.09 10.78 -11.48
CA LYS A 14 -5.47 11.06 -11.91
C LYS A 14 -6.53 10.35 -11.07
N ASN A 15 -6.23 9.17 -10.56
CA ASN A 15 -7.17 8.38 -9.76
C ASN A 15 -7.24 8.82 -8.28
N ILE A 16 -6.43 9.81 -7.87
CA ILE A 16 -6.37 10.29 -6.48
C ILE A 16 -7.24 11.55 -6.28
N PHE A 17 -7.61 12.21 -7.37
CA PHE A 17 -8.39 13.46 -7.33
C PHE A 17 -9.88 13.19 -7.56
N ILE A 18 -10.72 13.85 -6.79
CA ILE A 18 -12.19 13.83 -6.92
C ILE A 18 -12.74 15.26 -6.90
N ASN A 19 -13.85 15.50 -7.58
CA ASN A 19 -14.47 16.83 -7.59
C ASN A 19 -15.46 16.97 -6.43
N THR A 20 -15.65 18.18 -5.92
CA THR A 20 -16.64 18.50 -4.87
C THR A 20 -18.08 18.09 -5.23
N ASN A 21 -18.41 18.08 -6.52
CA ASN A 21 -19.75 17.77 -7.02
C ASN A 21 -19.94 16.26 -7.29
N SER A 22 -18.88 15.47 -7.19
CA SER A 22 -19.00 14.01 -7.34
C SER A 22 -19.87 13.41 -6.27
N SER A 23 -20.61 12.35 -6.63
CA SER A 23 -21.47 11.65 -5.71
C SER A 23 -20.67 10.77 -4.72
N ILE A 24 -21.28 10.40 -3.62
CA ILE A 24 -20.70 9.45 -2.64
C ILE A 24 -20.38 8.14 -3.36
N LYS A 25 -21.30 7.66 -4.21
CA LYS A 25 -21.13 6.42 -4.98
C LYS A 25 -19.93 6.45 -5.94
N GLU A 26 -19.72 7.56 -6.65
CA GLU A 26 -18.55 7.78 -7.50
C GLU A 26 -17.26 7.81 -6.67
N THR A 27 -17.30 8.45 -5.52
CA THR A 27 -16.17 8.55 -4.61
C THR A 27 -15.76 7.17 -4.07
N ILE A 28 -16.72 6.30 -3.72
CA ILE A 28 -16.45 4.92 -3.32
C ILE A 28 -15.75 4.14 -4.43
N LYS A 29 -16.27 4.25 -5.66
CA LYS A 29 -15.66 3.59 -6.83
C LYS A 29 -14.22 4.07 -7.03
N GLN A 30 -13.98 5.36 -6.88
CA GLN A 30 -12.66 5.95 -7.08
C GLN A 30 -11.68 5.59 -5.97
N LEU A 31 -12.11 5.54 -4.71
CA LEU A 31 -11.32 5.00 -3.59
C LEU A 31 -10.89 3.56 -3.88
N ASN A 32 -11.82 2.71 -4.30
CA ASN A 32 -11.53 1.32 -4.65
C ASN A 32 -10.52 1.22 -5.81
N ASN A 33 -10.68 2.01 -6.86
CA ASN A 33 -9.80 2.01 -8.04
C ASN A 33 -8.41 2.59 -7.75
N SER A 34 -8.31 3.55 -6.82
CA SER A 34 -7.03 4.16 -6.44
C SER A 34 -6.18 3.23 -5.58
N GLY A 35 -6.78 2.28 -4.86
CA GLY A 35 -6.14 1.45 -3.85
C GLY A 35 -5.70 2.24 -2.60
N LEU A 36 -6.13 3.50 -2.47
CA LEU A 36 -5.86 4.37 -1.33
C LEU A 36 -7.10 4.50 -0.44
N LYS A 37 -6.89 4.84 0.82
CA LYS A 37 -8.00 5.08 1.77
C LYS A 37 -8.46 6.53 1.79
N THR A 38 -7.82 7.42 1.02
CA THR A 38 -8.08 8.85 1.00
C THR A 38 -7.91 9.40 -0.40
N LEU A 39 -8.83 10.28 -0.83
CA LEU A 39 -8.74 11.06 -2.08
C LEU A 39 -8.59 12.54 -1.76
N ILE A 40 -8.03 13.27 -2.73
CA ILE A 40 -7.89 14.73 -2.70
C ILE A 40 -9.08 15.35 -3.40
N VAL A 41 -9.79 16.25 -2.69
CA VAL A 41 -10.96 16.94 -3.23
C VAL A 41 -10.54 18.25 -3.87
N LEU A 42 -10.88 18.41 -5.14
CA LEU A 42 -10.63 19.63 -5.92
C LEU A 42 -11.95 20.32 -6.25
N ASN A 43 -11.89 21.66 -6.38
CA ASN A 43 -12.99 22.43 -6.95
C ASN A 43 -12.89 22.51 -8.48
N GLN A 44 -13.85 23.19 -9.11
CA GLN A 44 -13.91 23.42 -10.58
C GLN A 44 -12.68 24.16 -11.15
N TYR A 45 -11.89 24.84 -10.32
CA TYR A 45 -10.66 25.55 -10.70
C TYR A 45 -9.39 24.71 -10.43
N GLU A 46 -9.54 23.41 -10.17
CA GLU A 46 -8.44 22.48 -9.81
C GLU A 46 -7.66 22.89 -8.55
N LYS A 47 -8.29 23.68 -7.66
CA LYS A 47 -7.70 24.02 -6.37
C LYS A 47 -8.09 22.99 -5.31
N LEU A 48 -7.15 22.70 -4.43
CA LEU A 48 -7.40 21.84 -3.26
C LEU A 48 -8.44 22.51 -2.34
N VAL A 49 -9.49 21.79 -2.01
CA VAL A 49 -10.52 22.22 -1.05
C VAL A 49 -10.67 21.28 0.13
N GLY A 50 -10.11 20.08 0.04
CA GLY A 50 -10.16 19.12 1.14
C GLY A 50 -9.62 17.76 0.78
N THR A 51 -9.86 16.81 1.68
CA THR A 51 -9.63 15.38 1.48
C THR A 51 -10.85 14.60 1.92
N ILE A 52 -11.10 13.45 1.32
CA ILE A 52 -12.17 12.55 1.71
C ILE A 52 -11.60 11.14 1.91
N SER A 53 -11.91 10.55 3.05
CA SER A 53 -11.45 9.22 3.43
C SER A 53 -12.57 8.18 3.38
N ASP A 54 -12.18 6.90 3.38
CA ASP A 54 -13.08 5.77 3.58
C ASP A 54 -13.89 5.91 4.91
N GLY A 55 -13.26 6.49 5.96
CA GLY A 55 -13.93 6.79 7.22
C GLY A 55 -15.03 7.84 7.09
N ASP A 56 -14.84 8.87 6.25
CA ASP A 56 -15.84 9.91 6.02
C ASP A 56 -17.03 9.32 5.26
N ILE A 57 -16.78 8.46 4.30
CA ILE A 57 -17.84 7.74 3.55
C ILE A 57 -18.64 6.83 4.49
N ARG A 58 -17.97 6.06 5.35
CA ARG A 58 -18.67 5.18 6.31
C ARG A 58 -19.57 5.98 7.27
N LYS A 59 -19.09 7.12 7.75
CA LYS A 59 -19.91 8.01 8.58
C LYS A 59 -21.14 8.54 7.83
N ALA A 60 -20.97 8.89 6.54
CA ALA A 60 -22.09 9.34 5.72
C ALA A 60 -23.15 8.24 5.54
N ILE A 61 -22.71 7.00 5.30
CA ILE A 61 -23.61 5.84 5.20
C ILE A 61 -24.34 5.56 6.51
N LEU A 62 -23.64 5.62 7.65
CA LEU A 62 -24.23 5.42 8.97
C LEU A 62 -25.24 6.52 9.36
N ASN A 63 -25.16 7.69 8.72
CA ASN A 63 -26.11 8.80 8.89
C ASN A 63 -27.17 8.82 7.77
N ASP A 64 -27.41 7.69 7.11
CA ASP A 64 -28.45 7.48 6.08
C ASP A 64 -28.35 8.50 4.92
N GLN A 65 -27.13 8.96 4.59
CA GLN A 65 -26.97 9.86 3.46
C GLN A 65 -27.14 9.10 2.14
N ASP A 66 -27.93 9.68 1.26
CA ASP A 66 -28.14 9.18 -0.08
C ASP A 66 -26.82 9.15 -0.88
N LEU A 67 -26.49 7.98 -1.43
CA LEU A 67 -25.23 7.74 -2.14
C LEU A 67 -25.10 8.51 -3.46
N ASP A 68 -26.20 8.96 -4.03
CA ASP A 68 -26.21 9.75 -5.26
C ASP A 68 -26.02 11.26 -4.98
N LYS A 69 -26.03 11.69 -3.71
CA LYS A 69 -25.71 13.07 -3.33
C LYS A 69 -24.22 13.37 -3.40
N SER A 70 -23.92 14.66 -3.62
CA SER A 70 -22.54 15.13 -3.70
C SER A 70 -21.81 15.03 -2.36
N ILE A 71 -20.48 14.87 -2.44
CA ILE A 71 -19.61 14.80 -1.26
C ILE A 71 -19.40 16.14 -0.55
N ASN A 72 -20.01 17.22 -1.01
CA ASN A 72 -19.73 18.60 -0.60
C ASN A 72 -19.87 18.87 0.91
N ARG A 73 -20.66 18.04 1.61
CA ARG A 73 -20.90 18.18 3.07
C ARG A 73 -20.11 17.19 3.92
N ILE A 74 -19.45 16.20 3.31
CA ILE A 74 -18.86 15.06 4.05
C ILE A 74 -17.34 15.02 4.04
N PHE A 75 -16.66 15.73 3.12
CA PHE A 75 -15.20 15.74 3.08
C PHE A 75 -14.59 16.68 4.12
N GLN A 76 -13.37 16.39 4.55
CA GLN A 76 -12.58 17.21 5.47
C GLN A 76 -12.07 18.48 4.77
N LYS A 77 -12.60 19.65 5.18
CA LYS A 77 -12.31 20.96 4.56
C LYS A 77 -10.95 21.56 4.95
N LYS A 78 -10.32 21.07 6.01
CA LYS A 78 -9.00 21.54 6.49
C LYS A 78 -8.03 20.35 6.55
N PRO A 79 -7.63 19.80 5.40
CA PRO A 79 -6.68 18.69 5.38
C PRO A 79 -5.30 19.19 5.80
N PHE A 80 -4.46 18.25 6.28
CA PHE A 80 -3.05 18.54 6.44
C PHE A 80 -2.41 18.66 5.04
N VAL A 81 -1.71 19.76 4.79
CA VAL A 81 -1.01 20.04 3.53
C VAL A 81 0.39 20.55 3.81
N ILE A 82 1.31 20.33 2.89
CA ILE A 82 2.61 20.99 2.86
C ILE A 82 2.55 22.12 1.85
N ASN A 83 2.86 23.34 2.29
CA ASN A 83 2.95 24.49 1.41
C ASN A 83 4.43 24.74 1.07
N LEU A 84 4.82 24.54 -0.19
CA LEU A 84 6.21 24.67 -0.64
C LEU A 84 6.84 26.03 -0.32
N ASP A 85 6.05 27.08 -0.28
CA ASP A 85 6.54 28.44 -0.05
C ASP A 85 6.76 28.74 1.44
N LYS A 86 5.99 28.10 2.32
CA LYS A 86 6.01 28.33 3.77
C LYS A 86 6.85 27.29 4.51
N ASP A 87 6.74 26.04 4.11
CA ASP A 87 7.30 24.90 4.80
C ASP A 87 8.62 24.50 4.12
N LYS A 88 9.72 25.20 4.40
CA LYS A 88 11.02 24.92 3.75
C LYS A 88 11.73 23.69 4.29
N ASN A 89 11.49 23.32 5.57
CA ASN A 89 12.14 22.18 6.23
C ASN A 89 11.10 21.29 6.89
N TYR A 90 10.65 20.25 6.19
CA TYR A 90 9.76 19.24 6.76
C TYR A 90 10.34 17.84 6.62
N ASN A 91 10.25 17.06 7.67
CA ASN A 91 10.56 15.63 7.62
C ASN A 91 9.27 14.86 7.32
N ILE A 92 9.05 14.56 6.04
CA ILE A 92 7.84 13.88 5.58
C ILE A 92 7.62 12.53 6.28
N LYS A 93 8.71 11.83 6.63
CA LYS A 93 8.65 10.54 7.30
C LYS A 93 8.11 10.67 8.73
N GLU A 94 8.60 11.63 9.49
CA GLU A 94 8.10 11.89 10.83
C GLU A 94 6.62 12.27 10.84
N ILE A 95 6.20 13.08 9.86
CA ILE A 95 4.80 13.48 9.71
C ILE A 95 3.91 12.24 9.48
N PHE A 96 4.30 11.33 8.56
CA PHE A 96 3.55 10.10 8.32
C PHE A 96 3.49 9.18 9.54
N ILE A 97 4.58 9.08 10.30
CA ILE A 97 4.64 8.26 11.52
C ILE A 97 3.74 8.87 12.61
N LYS A 98 3.88 10.19 12.85
CA LYS A 98 3.19 10.88 13.94
C LYS A 98 1.67 10.94 13.75
N TYR A 99 1.22 11.24 12.53
CA TYR A 99 -0.20 11.52 12.26
C TYR A 99 -0.93 10.40 11.53
N ASN A 100 -0.24 9.31 11.18
CA ASN A 100 -0.82 8.15 10.49
C ASN A 100 -1.60 8.48 9.20
N PHE A 101 -1.17 9.51 8.47
CA PHE A 101 -1.78 9.89 7.20
C PHE A 101 -1.60 8.81 6.13
N ASP A 102 -2.52 8.74 5.17
CA ASP A 102 -2.44 7.87 3.99
C ASP A 102 -1.77 8.62 2.83
N ILE A 103 -2.17 9.89 2.67
CA ILE A 103 -1.63 10.82 1.67
C ILE A 103 -1.40 12.20 2.28
N ILE A 104 -0.41 12.93 1.74
CA ILE A 104 -0.16 14.34 2.08
C ILE A 104 0.01 15.12 0.77
N PRO A 105 -0.93 16.02 0.43
CA PRO A 105 -0.78 16.89 -0.72
C PRO A 105 0.21 18.01 -0.45
N VAL A 106 1.00 18.34 -1.46
CA VAL A 106 1.88 19.53 -1.49
C VAL A 106 1.26 20.54 -2.42
N ILE A 107 1.08 21.77 -1.94
CA ILE A 107 0.42 22.85 -2.68
C ILE A 107 1.37 24.01 -2.93
N ASN A 108 1.08 24.77 -4.01
CA ASN A 108 1.70 26.05 -4.30
C ASN A 108 0.88 27.24 -3.75
N LYS A 109 1.35 28.47 -3.99
CA LYS A 109 0.67 29.73 -3.59
C LYS A 109 -0.75 29.85 -4.11
N SER A 110 -1.06 29.25 -5.26
CA SER A 110 -2.39 29.25 -5.87
C SER A 110 -3.30 28.15 -5.34
N ASN A 111 -2.91 27.43 -4.30
CA ASN A 111 -3.62 26.29 -3.71
C ASN A 111 -3.82 25.12 -4.70
N LYS A 112 -2.99 25.00 -5.74
CA LYS A 112 -2.98 23.86 -6.65
C LYS A 112 -2.04 22.78 -6.12
N VAL A 113 -2.46 21.52 -6.23
CA VAL A 113 -1.63 20.36 -5.86
C VAL A 113 -0.54 20.15 -6.89
N ILE A 114 0.70 20.21 -6.45
CA ILE A 114 1.89 20.09 -7.32
C ILE A 114 2.64 18.77 -7.07
N LYS A 115 2.43 18.17 -5.90
CA LYS A 115 3.00 16.86 -5.53
C LYS A 115 2.11 16.18 -4.51
N ILE A 116 2.15 14.87 -4.49
CA ILE A 116 1.49 14.05 -3.48
C ILE A 116 2.53 13.11 -2.91
N TYR A 117 2.59 13.03 -1.60
CA TYR A 117 3.29 11.96 -0.90
C TYR A 117 2.27 10.93 -0.45
N THR A 118 2.51 9.66 -0.77
CA THR A 118 1.76 8.55 -0.21
C THR A 118 2.60 7.87 0.87
N ARG A 119 1.93 7.21 1.81
CA ARG A 119 2.61 6.44 2.86
C ARG A 119 3.56 5.39 2.26
N SER A 120 3.14 4.72 1.20
CA SER A 120 3.95 3.72 0.51
C SER A 120 5.22 4.30 -0.10
N ASP A 121 5.15 5.51 -0.68
CA ASP A 121 6.33 6.15 -1.29
C ASP A 121 7.37 6.52 -0.23
N VAL A 122 6.92 6.95 0.95
CA VAL A 122 7.80 7.39 2.04
C VAL A 122 8.40 6.20 2.79
N ILE A 123 7.62 5.15 3.00
CA ILE A 123 8.08 3.94 3.69
C ILE A 123 8.99 3.11 2.78
N ASN A 124 8.64 3.00 1.48
CA ASN A 124 9.42 2.21 0.52
C ASN A 124 10.74 2.89 0.10
N ASN A 125 10.85 4.23 0.22
CA ASN A 125 12.10 4.96 -0.01
C ASN A 125 13.10 4.85 1.15
N ASN A 126 12.77 4.16 2.21
CA ASN A 126 13.77 3.78 3.18
C ASN A 126 14.73 2.78 2.51
N LYS A 127 15.96 3.19 2.25
CA LYS A 127 17.08 2.27 2.33
C LYS A 127 17.11 1.81 3.80
N PHE A 128 16.36 0.74 4.09
CA PHE A 128 16.51 0.07 5.37
C PHE A 128 17.97 -0.32 5.50
N ASP A 129 18.59 0.01 6.60
CA ASP A 129 19.87 -0.59 6.94
C ASP A 129 19.68 -2.10 6.81
N LYS A 130 20.54 -2.72 5.99
CA LYS A 130 20.39 -4.14 5.72
C LYS A 130 20.45 -4.90 7.02
N LEU A 131 19.34 -5.53 7.37
CA LEU A 131 19.26 -6.41 8.52
C LEU A 131 20.12 -7.66 8.23
N ASN A 132 21.33 -7.70 8.79
CA ASN A 132 22.19 -8.87 8.65
C ASN A 132 21.86 -9.93 9.73
N ILE A 133 20.58 -10.27 9.83
CA ILE A 133 20.06 -11.28 10.77
C ILE A 133 19.42 -12.43 9.99
N PRO A 134 19.49 -13.67 10.48
CA PRO A 134 18.75 -14.79 9.91
C PRO A 134 17.26 -14.67 10.24
N LEU A 135 16.39 -15.15 9.35
CA LEU A 135 14.96 -15.24 9.56
C LEU A 135 14.55 -16.71 9.77
N PHE A 136 13.77 -16.98 10.82
CA PHE A 136 13.14 -18.27 11.04
C PHE A 136 11.69 -18.24 10.60
N ILE A 137 11.28 -19.24 9.78
CA ILE A 137 9.91 -19.39 9.28
C ILE A 137 9.38 -20.75 9.73
N PHE A 138 8.32 -20.76 10.51
CA PHE A 138 7.66 -21.99 10.92
C PHE A 138 6.64 -22.43 9.86
N ALA A 139 6.96 -23.48 9.12
CA ALA A 139 6.20 -23.96 7.98
C ALA A 139 5.74 -25.42 8.10
N GLY A 140 5.85 -26.02 9.29
CA GLY A 140 5.59 -27.45 9.53
C GLY A 140 4.11 -27.86 9.71
N GLY A 141 3.18 -26.89 9.70
CA GLY A 141 1.75 -27.16 9.95
C GLY A 141 1.05 -27.84 8.78
N VAL A 142 0.11 -28.76 9.09
CA VAL A 142 -0.69 -29.52 8.10
C VAL A 142 -1.63 -28.66 7.27
N GLY A 143 -2.06 -27.50 7.77
CA GLY A 143 -2.94 -26.58 7.04
C GLY A 143 -4.37 -27.09 6.86
N SER A 144 -4.93 -27.78 7.85
CA SER A 144 -6.25 -28.45 7.80
C SER A 144 -7.40 -27.55 7.35
N ARG A 145 -7.37 -26.27 7.72
CA ARG A 145 -8.40 -25.27 7.33
C ARG A 145 -8.37 -24.91 5.84
N MET A 146 -7.33 -25.30 5.12
CA MET A 146 -7.15 -25.02 3.69
C MET A 146 -7.35 -26.26 2.82
N LYS A 147 -7.95 -27.33 3.35
CA LYS A 147 -8.38 -28.47 2.56
C LYS A 147 -9.46 -28.03 1.54
N PRO A 148 -9.47 -28.58 0.33
CA PRO A 148 -8.69 -29.73 -0.16
C PRO A 148 -7.26 -29.40 -0.68
N PHE A 149 -6.89 -28.12 -0.82
CA PHE A 149 -5.60 -27.71 -1.40
C PHE A 149 -4.39 -28.33 -0.65
N THR A 150 -4.46 -28.39 0.67
CA THR A 150 -3.38 -28.97 1.51
C THR A 150 -3.31 -30.49 1.45
N ASN A 151 -4.28 -31.15 0.81
CA ASN A 151 -4.14 -32.58 0.52
C ASN A 151 -3.07 -32.85 -0.55
N ILE A 152 -2.81 -31.87 -1.42
CA ILE A 152 -1.85 -31.96 -2.53
C ILE A 152 -0.59 -31.20 -2.21
N LEU A 153 -0.69 -29.90 -1.88
CA LEU A 153 0.43 -29.01 -1.62
C LEU A 153 0.59 -28.68 -0.13
N PRO A 154 1.81 -28.57 0.40
CA PRO A 154 2.00 -28.01 1.73
C PRO A 154 1.54 -26.55 1.76
N LYS A 155 0.95 -26.10 2.87
CA LYS A 155 0.41 -24.74 3.03
C LYS A 155 1.34 -23.62 2.54
N PRO A 156 2.66 -23.65 2.78
CA PRO A 156 3.58 -22.61 2.30
C PRO A 156 3.65 -22.48 0.77
N LEU A 157 3.31 -23.52 0.04
CA LEU A 157 3.32 -23.54 -1.43
C LEU A 157 1.97 -23.19 -2.06
N ILE A 158 0.93 -22.95 -1.28
CA ILE A 158 -0.36 -22.52 -1.83
C ILE A 158 -0.17 -21.13 -2.46
N PRO A 159 -0.52 -20.97 -3.75
CA PRO A 159 -0.33 -19.69 -4.43
C PRO A 159 -1.40 -18.68 -4.03
N VAL A 160 -0.95 -17.43 -3.84
CA VAL A 160 -1.79 -16.25 -3.76
C VAL A 160 -1.39 -15.35 -4.91
N ASN A 161 -2.34 -15.01 -5.78
CA ASN A 161 -2.07 -14.30 -7.04
C ASN A 161 -0.98 -14.97 -7.90
N GLY A 162 -0.98 -16.30 -7.97
CA GLY A 162 -0.02 -17.06 -8.77
C GLY A 162 1.36 -17.27 -8.14
N ILE A 163 1.63 -16.73 -6.95
CA ILE A 163 2.93 -16.81 -6.29
C ILE A 163 2.78 -17.58 -4.96
N PRO A 164 3.62 -18.59 -4.67
CA PRO A 164 3.61 -19.28 -3.39
C PRO A 164 3.79 -18.34 -2.20
N ILE A 165 3.01 -18.55 -1.13
CA ILE A 165 3.07 -17.69 0.07
C ILE A 165 4.49 -17.61 0.64
N ILE A 166 5.21 -18.73 0.69
CA ILE A 166 6.59 -18.76 1.20
C ILE A 166 7.55 -17.91 0.37
N GLN A 167 7.37 -17.90 -0.95
CA GLN A 167 8.16 -17.06 -1.84
C GLN A 167 7.91 -15.58 -1.58
N THR A 168 6.64 -15.18 -1.43
CA THR A 168 6.26 -13.80 -1.11
C THR A 168 6.89 -13.33 0.21
N ILE A 169 6.92 -14.20 1.23
CA ILE A 169 7.57 -13.91 2.52
C ILE A 169 9.07 -13.68 2.32
N ILE A 170 9.76 -14.62 1.65
CA ILE A 170 11.20 -14.53 1.39
C ILE A 170 11.54 -13.25 0.62
N GLU A 171 10.78 -12.92 -0.43
CA GLU A 171 11.00 -11.72 -1.23
C GLU A 171 10.86 -10.43 -0.40
N ARG A 172 9.83 -10.35 0.44
CA ARG A 172 9.64 -9.20 1.33
C ARG A 172 10.81 -9.00 2.28
N PHE A 173 11.26 -10.04 2.95
CA PHE A 173 12.37 -9.92 3.89
C PHE A 173 13.73 -9.75 3.22
N ASN A 174 13.90 -10.27 2.00
CA ASN A 174 15.11 -10.03 1.21
C ASN A 174 15.28 -8.54 0.85
N VAL A 175 14.19 -7.78 0.68
CA VAL A 175 14.24 -6.31 0.49
C VAL A 175 14.87 -5.62 1.70
N PHE A 176 14.63 -6.13 2.91
CA PHE A 176 15.23 -5.63 4.16
C PHE A 176 16.66 -6.12 4.40
N GLY A 177 17.23 -6.88 3.47
CA GLY A 177 18.63 -7.35 3.55
C GLY A 177 18.82 -8.68 4.28
N VAL A 178 17.74 -9.38 4.63
CA VAL A 178 17.82 -10.74 5.17
C VAL A 178 18.38 -11.67 4.11
N SER A 179 19.52 -12.33 4.42
CA SER A 179 20.24 -13.17 3.47
C SER A 179 20.20 -14.67 3.82
N LYS A 180 19.76 -15.02 5.03
CA LYS A 180 19.65 -16.41 5.51
C LYS A 180 18.26 -16.68 6.04
N PHE A 181 17.63 -17.76 5.55
CA PHE A 181 16.29 -18.18 5.93
C PHE A 181 16.36 -19.63 6.47
N HIS A 182 15.93 -19.83 7.71
CA HIS A 182 15.76 -21.12 8.31
C HIS A 182 14.26 -21.45 8.30
N ILE A 183 13.89 -22.52 7.63
CA ILE A 183 12.48 -22.88 7.45
C ILE A 183 12.24 -24.22 8.12
N SER A 184 11.49 -24.18 9.23
CA SER A 184 11.09 -25.39 9.94
C SER A 184 9.96 -26.06 9.17
N VAL A 185 10.19 -27.31 8.75
CA VAL A 185 9.27 -28.09 7.93
C VAL A 185 9.03 -29.46 8.58
N ASN A 186 7.81 -29.95 8.44
CA ASN A 186 7.44 -31.29 8.87
C ASN A 186 6.54 -31.96 7.81
N TYR A 187 5.33 -31.43 7.67
CA TYR A 187 4.36 -31.96 6.72
C TYR A 187 4.80 -31.69 5.27
N LYS A 188 4.90 -32.75 4.46
CA LYS A 188 5.29 -32.72 3.04
C LYS A 188 6.64 -32.03 2.77
N LYS A 189 7.62 -32.29 3.63
CA LYS A 189 8.98 -31.73 3.58
C LYS A 189 9.62 -31.87 2.20
N GLU A 190 9.50 -33.03 1.56
CA GLU A 190 10.15 -33.31 0.28
C GLU A 190 9.63 -32.45 -0.87
N ILE A 191 8.35 -32.08 -0.84
CA ILE A 191 7.76 -31.15 -1.85
C ILE A 191 8.34 -29.75 -1.67
N LEU A 192 8.51 -29.27 -0.43
CA LEU A 192 9.15 -27.99 -0.16
C LEU A 192 10.62 -27.99 -0.56
N LYS A 193 11.33 -29.09 -0.30
CA LYS A 193 12.72 -29.25 -0.69
C LYS A 193 12.88 -29.16 -2.20
N ALA A 194 12.10 -29.94 -2.95
CA ALA A 194 12.12 -29.93 -4.42
C ALA A 194 11.81 -28.52 -4.97
N PHE A 195 10.81 -27.84 -4.41
CA PHE A 195 10.49 -26.47 -4.83
C PHE A 195 11.69 -25.52 -4.69
N PHE A 196 12.42 -25.57 -3.58
CA PHE A 196 13.52 -24.65 -3.36
C PHE A 196 14.77 -24.99 -4.18
N GLU A 197 14.94 -26.26 -4.57
CA GLU A 197 16.08 -26.68 -5.39
C GLU A 197 16.12 -25.96 -6.75
N ASP A 198 14.97 -25.65 -7.34
CA ASP A 198 14.85 -24.96 -8.62
C ASP A 198 14.74 -23.44 -8.50
N THR A 199 14.85 -22.88 -7.29
CA THR A 199 14.69 -21.46 -7.08
C THR A 199 16.03 -20.71 -6.94
N LYS A 200 16.05 -19.43 -7.30
CA LYS A 200 17.18 -18.52 -7.04
C LYS A 200 17.54 -18.39 -5.55
N TYR A 201 16.69 -18.88 -4.66
CA TYR A 201 16.87 -18.79 -3.21
C TYR A 201 17.55 -20.00 -2.60
N LYS A 202 17.84 -21.06 -3.36
CA LYS A 202 18.48 -22.31 -2.89
C LYS A 202 19.61 -22.09 -1.90
N LYS A 203 20.55 -21.20 -2.24
CA LYS A 203 21.74 -20.92 -1.41
C LYS A 203 21.45 -20.11 -0.13
N LYS A 204 20.26 -19.56 -0.01
CA LYS A 204 19.85 -18.72 1.14
C LYS A 204 18.97 -19.45 2.14
N ILE A 205 18.50 -20.65 1.78
CA ILE A 205 17.50 -21.41 2.54
C ILE A 205 18.13 -22.63 3.19
N ASN A 206 17.85 -22.80 4.48
CA ASN A 206 18.15 -24.00 5.25
C ASN A 206 16.83 -24.58 5.75
N LEU A 207 16.48 -25.79 5.31
CA LEU A 207 15.32 -26.54 5.79
C LEU A 207 15.70 -27.33 7.06
N ILE A 208 14.92 -27.13 8.13
CA ILE A 208 15.13 -27.75 9.44
C ILE A 208 13.93 -28.63 9.78
#